data_319cfed1c8590b3483997ced98cf6002
#
_entry.id   319cfed1c8590b3483997ced98cf6002
#
_cell.length_a   1.000
_cell.length_b   1.000
_cell.length_c   1.000
_cell.angle_alpha   90.00
_cell.angle_beta   90.00
_cell.angle_gamma   90.00
#
_symmetry.space_group_name_H-M   'P 1'
#
loop_
_entity.id
_entity.type
_entity.pdbx_description
1 polymer ?
#
loop_
_entity_poly.entity_id
_entity_poly.type
_entity_poly.pdbx_seq_one_letter_code
_entity_poly.pdbx_strand_id
1 'polypeptide(L)'
;MRGVLSKALSRDTVHAETAALRPPEDSSREVAEVVSGLLADVRTRGDAAVVEATARFDWPGADAAHLPVSPAELETAYRELDPDLIAALQTTRDNCTFFHRHELPPDWEETGAQGQRLGIRHLPVERAGLYVPGGLGAYASTVIMNTVPALVAGVAELVVCTPPGRDGAVNRSVMAAARIMGVGRVYRVGGAQAVAAMAYGTETVPRVDVICGPGNAYVMEAKRQVYGVVGIDSLAGPSEVLVVADRTARPEWVAADLLAQEEHGMGASAVLMAESEAICDSVAGALDALRASPGGASRLSAFYPAPGEDFLELAIALINTYAPEHLELQVADPRGLFTGVRSAGAIFLGHLTPTAFGDYVAGSNHVLPTGGAARFSSPLSVNTFMRRSSYVEMDAEAVRLLTPPLARLADSEGFSFHRVSAEVRRD
;
A
#
# COMPACT_ATOMS: atom_id res chain seq x y z
N MET A 1 -18.92 -2.00 30.07
CA MET A 1 -18.28 -0.70 29.89
C MET A 1 -16.79 -0.85 30.17
N ARG A 2 -15.97 -0.92 29.13
CA ARG A 2 -14.52 -0.61 29.25
C ARG A 2 -14.34 0.63 28.37
N GLY A 3 -14.41 1.81 29.03
CA GLY A 3 -14.18 3.09 28.38
C GLY A 3 -12.76 3.13 27.80
N VAL A 4 -12.59 3.92 26.76
CA VAL A 4 -11.27 4.33 26.27
C VAL A 4 -10.53 4.95 27.45
N LEU A 5 -9.46 4.30 27.90
CA LEU A 5 -8.61 4.88 28.95
C LEU A 5 -7.74 5.94 28.27
N SER A 6 -8.09 7.20 28.47
CA SER A 6 -7.24 8.31 28.07
C SER A 6 -6.00 8.40 28.99
N LYS A 7 -4.87 8.82 28.40
CA LYS A 7 -3.59 8.89 29.09
C LYS A 7 -2.87 10.20 28.79
N ALA A 8 -2.33 10.81 29.85
CA ALA A 8 -1.47 11.96 29.68
C ALA A 8 -0.16 11.55 28.97
N LEU A 9 0.20 12.28 27.92
CA LEU A 9 1.38 12.07 27.10
C LEU A 9 2.37 13.21 27.30
N SER A 10 3.66 12.91 27.35
CA SER A 10 4.75 13.88 27.37
C SER A 10 5.80 13.56 26.31
N ARG A 11 6.69 14.50 26.02
CA ARG A 11 7.82 14.27 25.11
C ARG A 11 8.70 13.11 25.56
N ASP A 12 8.87 12.91 26.86
CA ASP A 12 9.69 11.82 27.40
C ASP A 12 9.04 10.45 27.21
N THR A 13 7.70 10.38 27.18
CA THR A 13 6.95 9.12 27.09
C THR A 13 6.50 8.76 25.68
N VAL A 14 6.51 9.69 24.73
CA VAL A 14 5.99 9.50 23.36
C VAL A 14 6.55 8.24 22.68
N HIS A 15 7.85 7.97 22.78
CA HIS A 15 8.46 6.80 22.14
C HIS A 15 7.99 5.47 22.76
N ALA A 16 7.89 5.42 24.10
CA ALA A 16 7.44 4.22 24.79
C ALA A 16 5.96 3.93 24.54
N GLU A 17 5.13 5.00 24.54
CA GLU A 17 3.70 4.87 24.28
C GLU A 17 3.43 4.45 22.83
N THR A 18 4.12 5.03 21.85
CA THR A 18 3.97 4.62 20.44
C THR A 18 4.42 3.18 20.19
N ALA A 19 5.48 2.72 20.86
CA ALA A 19 5.90 1.32 20.78
C ALA A 19 4.83 0.36 21.33
N ALA A 20 4.11 0.77 22.37
CA ALA A 20 3.03 -0.02 22.97
C ALA A 20 1.76 -0.09 22.12
N LEU A 21 1.56 0.84 21.17
CA LEU A 21 0.41 0.87 20.26
C LEU A 21 0.46 -0.24 19.21
N ARG A 22 1.63 -0.77 18.90
CA ARG A 22 1.80 -1.81 17.89
C ARG A 22 1.88 -3.19 18.53
N PRO A 23 1.27 -4.20 17.91
CA PRO A 23 1.51 -5.58 18.34
C PRO A 23 3.00 -5.88 18.21
N PRO A 24 3.55 -6.74 19.10
CA PRO A 24 4.90 -7.28 18.90
C PRO A 24 4.99 -7.88 17.48
N GLU A 25 6.14 -7.76 16.83
CA GLU A 25 6.44 -8.34 15.51
C GLU A 25 6.53 -9.89 15.56
N ASP A 26 5.62 -10.55 16.24
CA ASP A 26 5.43 -11.98 16.14
C ASP A 26 4.64 -12.33 14.84
N SER A 27 5.20 -12.00 13.69
CA SER A 27 4.93 -12.81 12.51
C SER A 27 5.51 -14.18 12.83
N SER A 28 4.65 -15.07 13.26
CA SER A 28 5.08 -16.31 13.86
C SER A 28 6.01 -17.04 12.90
N ARG A 29 7.12 -17.55 13.39
CA ARG A 29 8.01 -18.48 12.68
C ARG A 29 7.20 -19.57 11.96
N GLU A 30 6.08 -19.95 12.52
CA GLU A 30 5.11 -20.88 11.95
C GLU A 30 4.53 -20.37 10.62
N VAL A 31 4.10 -19.10 10.52
CA VAL A 31 3.61 -18.52 9.26
C VAL A 31 4.71 -18.53 8.21
N ALA A 32 5.94 -18.16 8.58
CA ALA A 32 7.07 -18.14 7.66
C ALA A 32 7.40 -19.54 7.11
N GLU A 33 7.39 -20.56 7.95
CA GLU A 33 7.64 -21.95 7.56
C GLU A 33 6.53 -22.51 6.63
N VAL A 34 5.26 -22.26 6.97
CA VAL A 34 4.11 -22.66 6.14
C VAL A 34 4.17 -22.00 4.77
N VAL A 35 4.43 -20.70 4.72
CA VAL A 35 4.54 -19.95 3.46
C VAL A 35 5.71 -20.43 2.64
N SER A 36 6.89 -20.64 3.24
CA SER A 36 8.06 -21.16 2.54
C SER A 36 7.80 -22.51 1.86
N GLY A 37 7.12 -23.41 2.57
CA GLY A 37 6.71 -24.69 2.01
C GLY A 37 5.77 -24.54 0.81
N LEU A 38 4.78 -23.65 0.91
CA LEU A 38 3.82 -23.39 -0.16
C LEU A 38 4.47 -22.74 -1.39
N LEU A 39 5.36 -21.76 -1.18
CA LEU A 39 6.11 -21.13 -2.27
C LEU A 39 6.98 -22.13 -3.03
N ALA A 40 7.69 -23.01 -2.31
CA ALA A 40 8.51 -24.06 -2.91
C ALA A 40 7.65 -25.06 -3.70
N ASP A 41 6.50 -25.41 -3.20
CA ASP A 41 5.57 -26.33 -3.83
C ASP A 41 5.00 -25.75 -5.14
N VAL A 42 4.51 -24.52 -5.14
CA VAL A 42 4.03 -23.84 -6.36
C VAL A 42 5.15 -23.70 -7.39
N ARG A 43 6.37 -23.36 -6.95
CA ARG A 43 7.52 -23.26 -7.86
C ARG A 43 7.84 -24.57 -8.54
N THR A 44 7.59 -25.73 -7.89
CA THR A 44 7.95 -27.05 -8.40
C THR A 44 6.82 -27.70 -9.19
N ARG A 45 5.56 -27.55 -8.74
CA ARG A 45 4.39 -28.27 -9.27
C ARG A 45 3.41 -27.37 -10.04
N GLY A 46 3.66 -26.05 -10.10
CA GLY A 46 2.82 -25.12 -10.88
C GLY A 46 1.35 -25.14 -10.46
N ASP A 47 0.47 -25.24 -11.44
CA ASP A 47 -0.99 -25.24 -11.25
C ASP A 47 -1.46 -26.33 -10.28
N ALA A 48 -0.83 -27.49 -10.24
CA ALA A 48 -1.23 -28.58 -9.34
C ALA A 48 -1.15 -28.15 -7.87
N ALA A 49 -0.09 -27.44 -7.47
CA ALA A 49 0.05 -26.91 -6.11
C ALA A 49 -0.94 -25.76 -5.84
N VAL A 50 -1.16 -24.88 -6.81
CA VAL A 50 -2.13 -23.78 -6.69
C VAL A 50 -3.55 -24.32 -6.50
N VAL A 51 -3.95 -25.31 -7.28
CA VAL A 51 -5.26 -25.97 -7.19
C VAL A 51 -5.43 -26.64 -5.83
N GLU A 52 -4.44 -27.42 -5.38
CA GLU A 52 -4.50 -28.09 -4.09
C GLU A 52 -4.64 -27.11 -2.93
N ALA A 53 -3.85 -26.00 -2.93
CA ALA A 53 -3.93 -24.97 -1.93
C ALA A 53 -5.28 -24.23 -1.98
N THR A 54 -5.77 -23.89 -3.17
CA THR A 54 -7.08 -23.25 -3.36
C THR A 54 -8.23 -24.15 -2.91
N ALA A 55 -8.14 -25.46 -3.21
CA ALA A 55 -9.15 -26.43 -2.74
C ALA A 55 -9.17 -26.56 -1.21
N ARG A 56 -8.00 -26.49 -0.59
CA ARG A 56 -7.85 -26.60 0.87
C ARG A 56 -8.37 -25.36 1.61
N PHE A 57 -8.02 -24.16 1.12
CA PHE A 57 -8.21 -22.92 1.88
C PHE A 57 -9.45 -22.13 1.45
N ASP A 58 -9.80 -22.15 0.17
CA ASP A 58 -10.85 -21.31 -0.39
C ASP A 58 -12.03 -22.14 -0.95
N TRP A 59 -11.81 -22.88 -2.03
CA TRP A 59 -12.84 -23.52 -2.82
C TRP A 59 -12.57 -25.03 -3.02
N PRO A 60 -13.25 -25.94 -2.31
CA PRO A 60 -13.01 -27.38 -2.39
C PRO A 60 -13.14 -28.01 -3.79
N GLY A 61 -13.88 -27.36 -4.69
CA GLY A 61 -14.06 -27.79 -6.09
C GLY A 61 -13.06 -27.18 -7.07
N ALA A 62 -11.95 -26.61 -6.59
CA ALA A 62 -10.96 -25.96 -7.47
C ALA A 62 -10.32 -26.96 -8.43
N ASP A 63 -10.18 -26.54 -9.69
CA ASP A 63 -9.40 -27.21 -10.72
C ASP A 63 -8.77 -26.16 -11.65
N ALA A 64 -7.72 -26.56 -12.39
CA ALA A 64 -6.95 -25.63 -13.20
C ALA A 64 -7.76 -24.95 -14.32
N ALA A 65 -8.75 -25.64 -14.91
CA ALA A 65 -9.56 -25.11 -16.00
C ALA A 65 -10.50 -23.98 -15.54
N HIS A 66 -10.87 -23.99 -14.27
CA HIS A 66 -11.78 -23.02 -13.68
C HIS A 66 -11.09 -21.96 -12.79
N LEU A 67 -9.77 -21.97 -12.65
CA LEU A 67 -9.06 -20.86 -12.00
C LEU A 67 -9.27 -19.53 -12.73
N PRO A 68 -9.22 -19.43 -14.07
CA PRO A 68 -9.51 -18.18 -14.76
C PRO A 68 -10.99 -17.80 -14.67
N VAL A 69 -11.26 -16.51 -14.46
CA VAL A 69 -12.59 -15.93 -14.67
C VAL A 69 -12.74 -15.59 -16.15
N SER A 70 -13.79 -16.09 -16.76
CA SER A 70 -14.03 -15.86 -18.21
C SER A 70 -14.48 -14.41 -18.48
N PRO A 71 -14.22 -13.87 -19.68
CA PRO A 71 -14.76 -12.56 -20.08
C PRO A 71 -16.29 -12.47 -20.00
N ALA A 72 -16.99 -13.57 -20.23
CA ALA A 72 -18.44 -13.63 -20.11
C ALA A 72 -18.93 -13.47 -18.68
N GLU A 73 -18.21 -14.02 -17.70
CA GLU A 73 -18.53 -13.84 -16.29
C GLU A 73 -18.29 -12.39 -15.84
N LEU A 74 -17.19 -11.76 -16.28
CA LEU A 74 -16.93 -10.34 -16.01
C LEU A 74 -18.03 -9.45 -16.58
N GLU A 75 -18.46 -9.70 -17.82
CA GLU A 75 -19.53 -8.95 -18.46
C GLU A 75 -20.88 -9.16 -17.77
N THR A 76 -21.17 -10.39 -17.34
CA THR A 76 -22.40 -10.71 -16.59
C THR A 76 -22.40 -10.00 -15.25
N ALA A 77 -21.28 -10.05 -14.51
CA ALA A 77 -21.14 -9.36 -13.23
C ALA A 77 -21.36 -7.84 -13.35
N TYR A 78 -20.83 -7.24 -14.42
CA TYR A 78 -21.03 -5.81 -14.69
C TYR A 78 -22.50 -5.48 -14.99
N ARG A 79 -23.16 -6.26 -15.87
CA ARG A 79 -24.57 -6.00 -16.26
C ARG A 79 -25.57 -6.22 -15.12
N GLU A 80 -25.26 -7.12 -14.20
CA GLU A 80 -26.16 -7.47 -13.08
C GLU A 80 -25.84 -6.66 -11.79
N LEU A 81 -24.80 -5.82 -11.80
CA LEU A 81 -24.51 -4.97 -10.68
C LEU A 81 -25.46 -3.78 -10.63
N ASP A 82 -25.74 -3.30 -9.42
CA ASP A 82 -26.53 -2.09 -9.20
C ASP A 82 -25.93 -0.90 -9.99
N PRO A 83 -26.71 -0.20 -10.82
CA PRO A 83 -26.26 0.95 -11.59
C PRO A 83 -25.65 2.06 -10.74
N ASP A 84 -26.15 2.30 -9.52
CA ASP A 84 -25.62 3.32 -8.63
C ASP A 84 -24.24 2.93 -8.12
N LEU A 85 -24.01 1.63 -7.84
CA LEU A 85 -22.70 1.13 -7.48
C LEU A 85 -21.71 1.20 -8.68
N ILE A 86 -22.18 0.93 -9.90
CA ILE A 86 -21.36 1.14 -11.11
C ILE A 86 -20.94 2.60 -11.23
N ALA A 87 -21.86 3.54 -11.05
CA ALA A 87 -21.56 4.97 -11.09
C ALA A 87 -20.55 5.39 -10.00
N ALA A 88 -20.68 4.83 -8.77
CA ALA A 88 -19.73 5.06 -7.69
C ALA A 88 -18.32 4.54 -8.03
N LEU A 89 -18.21 3.30 -8.58
CA LEU A 89 -16.94 2.74 -9.03
C LEU A 89 -16.30 3.56 -10.15
N GLN A 90 -17.09 4.08 -11.08
CA GLN A 90 -16.61 4.97 -12.14
C GLN A 90 -16.11 6.29 -11.59
N THR A 91 -16.81 6.88 -10.60
CA THR A 91 -16.36 8.09 -9.89
C THR A 91 -15.01 7.86 -9.20
N THR A 92 -14.88 6.73 -8.49
CA THR A 92 -13.60 6.33 -7.87
C THR A 92 -12.49 6.24 -8.91
N ARG A 93 -12.71 5.52 -10.02
CA ARG A 93 -11.75 5.39 -11.12
C ARG A 93 -11.30 6.75 -11.65
N ASP A 94 -12.25 7.64 -11.92
CA ASP A 94 -11.97 8.92 -12.57
C ASP A 94 -11.17 9.84 -11.64
N ASN A 95 -11.53 9.90 -10.35
CA ASN A 95 -10.81 10.68 -9.35
C ASN A 95 -9.41 10.10 -9.08
N CYS A 96 -9.27 8.78 -8.96
CA CYS A 96 -7.95 8.13 -8.86
C CYS A 96 -7.09 8.38 -10.11
N THR A 97 -7.68 8.33 -11.29
CA THR A 97 -6.98 8.61 -12.53
C THR A 97 -6.49 10.07 -12.57
N PHE A 98 -7.33 11.01 -12.12
CA PHE A 98 -6.95 12.42 -12.00
C PHE A 98 -5.74 12.57 -11.08
N PHE A 99 -5.77 11.97 -9.90
CA PHE A 99 -4.69 12.07 -8.92
C PHE A 99 -3.38 11.46 -9.45
N HIS A 100 -3.43 10.19 -9.88
CA HIS A 100 -2.24 9.45 -10.28
C HIS A 100 -1.55 9.96 -11.55
N ARG A 101 -2.26 10.67 -12.44
CA ARG A 101 -1.62 11.33 -13.59
C ARG A 101 -0.59 12.39 -13.21
N HIS A 102 -0.73 12.99 -12.03
CA HIS A 102 0.22 13.97 -11.52
C HIS A 102 1.49 13.35 -10.91
N GLU A 103 1.53 12.03 -10.76
CA GLU A 103 2.69 11.30 -10.25
C GLU A 103 3.66 10.85 -11.35
N LEU A 104 3.31 11.01 -12.63
CA LEU A 104 4.17 10.59 -13.74
C LEU A 104 5.48 11.37 -13.71
N PRO A 105 6.64 10.70 -13.52
CA PRO A 105 7.92 11.38 -13.50
C PRO A 105 8.33 11.78 -14.92
N PRO A 106 8.89 12.99 -15.11
CA PRO A 106 9.42 13.40 -16.41
C PRO A 106 10.75 12.69 -16.71
N ASP A 107 10.94 12.31 -17.97
CA ASP A 107 12.26 12.02 -18.49
C ASP A 107 13.07 13.32 -18.58
N TRP A 108 14.40 13.25 -18.42
CA TRP A 108 15.26 14.40 -18.62
C TRP A 108 16.59 14.02 -19.26
N GLU A 109 17.19 14.96 -19.99
CA GLU A 109 18.53 14.87 -20.54
C GLU A 109 19.21 16.22 -20.41
N GLU A 110 20.46 16.24 -19.94
CA GLU A 110 21.30 17.43 -19.85
C GLU A 110 22.75 17.11 -20.24
N THR A 111 23.46 18.14 -20.74
CA THR A 111 24.89 18.06 -21.04
C THR A 111 25.68 18.55 -19.83
N GLY A 112 26.54 17.70 -19.30
CA GLY A 112 27.43 18.03 -18.19
C GLY A 112 28.60 18.93 -18.62
N ALA A 113 29.32 19.42 -17.63
CA ALA A 113 30.39 20.40 -17.83
C ALA A 113 31.56 19.93 -18.74
N GLN A 114 31.74 18.63 -18.90
CA GLN A 114 32.77 18.04 -19.76
C GLN A 114 32.22 17.54 -21.11
N GLY A 115 30.97 17.89 -21.46
CA GLY A 115 30.34 17.50 -22.72
C GLY A 115 29.58 16.17 -22.70
N GLN A 116 29.68 15.39 -21.60
CA GLN A 116 28.88 14.15 -21.46
C GLN A 116 27.39 14.47 -21.42
N ARG A 117 26.57 13.73 -22.16
CA ARG A 117 25.10 13.76 -22.07
C ARG A 117 24.63 12.74 -21.10
N LEU A 118 23.84 13.17 -20.14
CA LEU A 118 23.28 12.36 -19.06
C LEU A 118 21.76 12.45 -19.09
N GLY A 119 21.08 11.34 -18.86
CA GLY A 119 19.63 11.38 -18.76
C GLY A 119 19.05 10.24 -17.94
N ILE A 120 17.78 10.41 -17.63
CA ILE A 120 16.94 9.39 -17.02
C ILE A 120 15.77 9.11 -17.95
N ARG A 121 15.51 7.83 -18.16
CA ARG A 121 14.33 7.33 -18.86
C ARG A 121 13.50 6.49 -17.92
N HIS A 122 12.18 6.77 -17.88
CA HIS A 122 11.21 6.01 -17.14
C HIS A 122 10.43 5.08 -18.05
N LEU A 123 10.34 3.80 -17.67
CA LEU A 123 9.62 2.77 -18.42
C LEU A 123 8.76 1.96 -17.47
N PRO A 124 7.51 1.63 -17.85
CA PRO A 124 6.69 0.74 -17.05
C PRO A 124 7.31 -0.66 -16.99
N VAL A 125 6.93 -1.42 -15.97
CA VAL A 125 7.07 -2.87 -15.99
C VAL A 125 6.16 -3.46 -17.07
N GLU A 126 6.47 -4.65 -17.55
CA GLU A 126 5.67 -5.28 -18.61
C GLU A 126 4.34 -5.79 -18.06
N ARG A 127 4.38 -6.44 -16.90
CA ARG A 127 3.22 -7.08 -16.28
C ARG A 127 3.16 -6.84 -14.78
N ALA A 128 1.97 -6.46 -14.27
CA ALA A 128 1.74 -6.28 -12.84
C ALA A 128 0.69 -7.28 -12.32
N GLY A 129 0.97 -7.84 -11.16
CA GLY A 129 0.08 -8.70 -10.39
C GLY A 129 -0.62 -7.88 -9.29
N LEU A 130 -1.94 -7.94 -9.26
CA LEU A 130 -2.77 -7.20 -8.34
C LEU A 130 -3.51 -8.19 -7.45
N TYR A 131 -3.12 -8.26 -6.19
CA TYR A 131 -3.80 -9.08 -5.20
C TYR A 131 -4.99 -8.29 -4.62
N VAL A 132 -6.17 -8.87 -4.73
CA VAL A 132 -7.41 -8.32 -4.17
C VAL A 132 -7.88 -9.27 -3.07
N PRO A 133 -7.90 -8.85 -1.80
CA PRO A 133 -8.29 -9.73 -0.73
C PRO A 133 -9.78 -10.12 -0.81
N GLY A 134 -10.10 -11.24 -0.20
CA GLY A 134 -11.46 -11.66 0.11
C GLY A 134 -11.70 -11.60 1.62
N GLY A 135 -12.85 -12.07 2.09
CA GLY A 135 -13.18 -12.17 3.51
C GLY A 135 -14.32 -11.25 3.93
N LEU A 136 -14.12 -10.36 4.91
CA LEU A 136 -15.19 -9.56 5.52
C LEU A 136 -15.83 -8.55 4.56
N GLY A 137 -15.14 -8.11 3.49
CA GLY A 137 -15.61 -7.10 2.56
C GLY A 137 -15.48 -7.51 1.09
N ALA A 138 -16.23 -6.82 0.23
CA ALA A 138 -16.11 -6.88 -1.22
C ALA A 138 -15.18 -5.74 -1.67
N TYR A 139 -13.89 -6.01 -1.77
CA TYR A 139 -12.87 -5.00 -2.02
C TYR A 139 -12.82 -4.52 -3.49
N ALA A 140 -13.98 -4.12 -4.04
CA ALA A 140 -14.07 -3.59 -5.41
C ALA A 140 -13.25 -2.30 -5.59
N SER A 141 -13.18 -1.44 -4.57
CA SER A 141 -12.32 -0.25 -4.55
C SER A 141 -10.84 -0.62 -4.69
N THR A 142 -10.38 -1.70 -4.05
CA THR A 142 -8.99 -2.17 -4.15
C THR A 142 -8.62 -2.57 -5.58
N VAL A 143 -9.56 -3.10 -6.38
CA VAL A 143 -9.32 -3.34 -7.81
C VAL A 143 -8.95 -2.03 -8.50
N ILE A 144 -9.71 -0.97 -8.27
CA ILE A 144 -9.48 0.36 -8.89
C ILE A 144 -8.17 0.95 -8.37
N MET A 145 -7.97 0.96 -7.05
CA MET A 145 -6.78 1.54 -6.40
C MET A 145 -5.47 0.88 -6.85
N ASN A 146 -5.48 -0.44 -7.09
CA ASN A 146 -4.32 -1.15 -7.63
C ASN A 146 -4.15 -0.94 -9.14
N THR A 147 -5.26 -0.88 -9.87
CA THR A 147 -5.24 -0.88 -11.35
C THR A 147 -4.91 0.50 -11.93
N VAL A 148 -5.48 1.56 -11.37
CA VAL A 148 -5.32 2.92 -11.91
C VAL A 148 -3.85 3.35 -12.00
N PRO A 149 -3.03 3.29 -10.93
CA PRO A 149 -1.63 3.71 -11.05
C PRO A 149 -0.83 2.83 -12.02
N ALA A 150 -1.14 1.54 -12.14
CA ALA A 150 -0.52 0.65 -13.11
C ALA A 150 -0.86 1.05 -14.56
N LEU A 151 -2.13 1.36 -14.84
CA LEU A 151 -2.56 1.83 -16.17
C LEU A 151 -1.99 3.20 -16.51
N VAL A 152 -1.94 4.12 -15.55
CA VAL A 152 -1.32 5.46 -15.73
C VAL A 152 0.17 5.33 -16.00
N ALA A 153 0.86 4.40 -15.35
CA ALA A 153 2.26 4.08 -15.63
C ALA A 153 2.49 3.52 -17.05
N GLY A 154 1.44 2.97 -17.68
CA GLY A 154 1.51 2.34 -19.01
C GLY A 154 1.83 0.85 -18.96
N VAL A 155 1.54 0.15 -17.85
CA VAL A 155 1.68 -1.32 -17.76
C VAL A 155 0.79 -2.00 -18.79
N ALA A 156 1.37 -2.87 -19.60
CA ALA A 156 0.66 -3.48 -20.74
C ALA A 156 -0.29 -4.62 -20.29
N GLU A 157 0.09 -5.39 -19.30
CA GLU A 157 -0.70 -6.54 -18.82
C GLU A 157 -0.93 -6.48 -17.31
N LEU A 158 -2.19 -6.65 -16.91
CA LEU A 158 -2.60 -6.73 -15.53
C LEU A 158 -3.18 -8.10 -15.21
N VAL A 159 -2.72 -8.68 -14.10
CA VAL A 159 -3.14 -9.98 -13.59
C VAL A 159 -3.75 -9.77 -12.22
N VAL A 160 -5.04 -10.05 -12.06
CA VAL A 160 -5.74 -9.95 -10.78
C VAL A 160 -5.91 -11.35 -10.19
N CYS A 161 -5.47 -11.55 -8.96
CA CYS A 161 -5.77 -12.73 -8.16
C CYS A 161 -6.65 -12.34 -6.97
N THR A 162 -7.74 -13.07 -6.77
CA THR A 162 -8.68 -12.87 -5.66
C THR A 162 -9.26 -14.20 -5.21
N PRO A 163 -9.41 -14.45 -3.90
CA PRO A 163 -9.97 -15.71 -3.44
C PRO A 163 -11.43 -15.83 -3.86
N PRO A 164 -11.86 -17.01 -4.34
CA PRO A 164 -13.27 -17.31 -4.54
C PRO A 164 -13.96 -17.63 -3.20
N GLY A 165 -15.28 -17.58 -3.20
CA GLY A 165 -16.09 -18.19 -2.15
C GLY A 165 -16.02 -19.73 -2.17
N ARG A 166 -16.62 -20.37 -1.16
CA ARG A 166 -16.67 -21.84 -1.05
C ARG A 166 -17.37 -22.52 -2.22
N ASP A 167 -18.20 -21.80 -2.94
CA ASP A 167 -18.90 -22.20 -4.16
C ASP A 167 -18.13 -21.96 -5.46
N GLY A 168 -16.92 -21.41 -5.36
CA GLY A 168 -16.08 -21.03 -6.49
C GLY A 168 -16.43 -19.67 -7.11
N ALA A 169 -17.43 -18.95 -6.60
CA ALA A 169 -17.81 -17.66 -7.14
C ALA A 169 -16.85 -16.55 -6.64
N VAL A 170 -16.42 -15.69 -7.55
CA VAL A 170 -15.75 -14.43 -7.20
C VAL A 170 -16.82 -13.38 -6.91
N ASN A 171 -16.55 -12.51 -5.95
CA ASN A 171 -17.47 -11.43 -5.61
C ASN A 171 -17.83 -10.59 -6.85
N ARG A 172 -19.13 -10.37 -7.05
CA ARG A 172 -19.67 -9.71 -8.25
C ARG A 172 -19.13 -8.28 -8.43
N SER A 173 -19.01 -7.52 -7.36
CA SER A 173 -18.50 -6.13 -7.44
C SER A 173 -17.02 -6.08 -7.77
N VAL A 174 -16.21 -7.06 -7.33
CA VAL A 174 -14.80 -7.22 -7.72
C VAL A 174 -14.69 -7.51 -9.22
N MET A 175 -15.50 -8.43 -9.73
CA MET A 175 -15.54 -8.75 -11.16
C MET A 175 -15.98 -7.55 -12.02
N ALA A 176 -17.01 -6.84 -11.58
CA ALA A 176 -17.49 -5.65 -12.27
C ALA A 176 -16.45 -4.52 -12.26
N ALA A 177 -15.73 -4.30 -11.15
CA ALA A 177 -14.63 -3.35 -11.08
C ALA A 177 -13.49 -3.75 -12.05
N ALA A 178 -13.11 -5.03 -12.10
CA ALA A 178 -12.13 -5.53 -13.07
C ALA A 178 -12.59 -5.27 -14.52
N ARG A 179 -13.88 -5.47 -14.81
CA ARG A 179 -14.47 -5.17 -16.13
C ARG A 179 -14.43 -3.66 -16.43
N ILE A 180 -14.76 -2.79 -15.47
CA ILE A 180 -14.70 -1.33 -15.59
C ILE A 180 -13.27 -0.87 -15.92
N MET A 181 -12.27 -1.52 -15.28
CA MET A 181 -10.86 -1.22 -15.47
C MET A 181 -10.23 -1.87 -16.70
N GLY A 182 -10.98 -2.68 -17.47
CA GLY A 182 -10.47 -3.38 -18.64
C GLY A 182 -9.52 -4.53 -18.34
N VAL A 183 -9.51 -5.03 -17.11
CA VAL A 183 -8.67 -6.17 -16.72
C VAL A 183 -9.28 -7.46 -17.22
N GLY A 184 -8.60 -8.12 -18.16
CA GLY A 184 -9.06 -9.37 -18.76
C GLY A 184 -8.53 -10.65 -18.10
N ARG A 185 -7.52 -10.55 -17.22
CA ARG A 185 -6.90 -11.70 -16.56
C ARG A 185 -7.21 -11.65 -15.07
N VAL A 186 -8.29 -12.32 -14.69
CA VAL A 186 -8.73 -12.46 -13.28
C VAL A 186 -8.73 -13.94 -12.92
N TYR A 187 -8.15 -14.29 -11.76
CA TYR A 187 -7.98 -15.66 -11.30
C TYR A 187 -8.59 -15.87 -9.91
N ARG A 188 -9.27 -17.01 -9.74
CA ARG A 188 -9.86 -17.49 -8.49
C ARG A 188 -8.80 -18.11 -7.58
N VAL A 189 -7.83 -17.31 -7.19
CA VAL A 189 -6.71 -17.76 -6.34
C VAL A 189 -6.49 -16.72 -5.25
N GLY A 190 -6.59 -17.14 -3.99
CA GLY A 190 -6.32 -16.33 -2.82
C GLY A 190 -4.98 -16.63 -2.16
N GLY A 191 -4.73 -16.03 -1.00
CA GLY A 191 -3.64 -16.40 -0.10
C GLY A 191 -2.22 -16.32 -0.65
N ALA A 192 -1.31 -16.99 0.03
CA ALA A 192 0.10 -17.05 -0.35
C ALA A 192 0.34 -17.78 -1.70
N GLN A 193 -0.56 -18.71 -2.08
CA GLN A 193 -0.48 -19.41 -3.36
C GLN A 193 -0.73 -18.47 -4.55
N ALA A 194 -1.55 -17.41 -4.40
CA ALA A 194 -1.73 -16.38 -5.41
C ALA A 194 -0.42 -15.58 -5.63
N VAL A 195 0.23 -15.20 -4.55
CA VAL A 195 1.54 -14.51 -4.59
C VAL A 195 2.59 -15.40 -5.26
N ALA A 196 2.64 -16.69 -4.90
CA ALA A 196 3.54 -17.66 -5.50
C ALA A 196 3.30 -17.82 -7.01
N ALA A 197 2.03 -17.98 -7.42
CA ALA A 197 1.65 -18.13 -8.81
C ALA A 197 2.05 -16.90 -9.64
N MET A 198 1.81 -15.70 -9.14
CA MET A 198 2.21 -14.45 -9.80
C MET A 198 3.73 -14.28 -9.83
N ALA A 199 4.44 -14.67 -8.77
CA ALA A 199 5.90 -14.49 -8.68
C ALA A 199 6.68 -15.44 -9.61
N TYR A 200 6.28 -16.70 -9.67
CA TYR A 200 7.01 -17.73 -10.41
C TYR A 200 6.42 -18.02 -11.80
N GLY A 201 5.14 -17.72 -11.98
CA GLY A 201 4.35 -18.18 -13.12
C GLY A 201 3.95 -19.65 -12.95
N THR A 202 2.81 -20.01 -13.51
CA THR A 202 2.33 -21.39 -13.65
C THR A 202 1.82 -21.59 -15.07
N GLU A 203 1.27 -22.76 -15.36
CA GLU A 203 0.67 -23.02 -16.67
C GLU A 203 -0.51 -22.08 -16.96
N THR A 204 -1.27 -21.71 -15.92
CA THR A 204 -2.46 -20.86 -16.04
C THR A 204 -2.19 -19.41 -15.66
N VAL A 205 -1.48 -19.14 -14.57
CA VAL A 205 -1.20 -17.79 -14.08
C VAL A 205 0.15 -17.29 -14.60
N PRO A 206 0.18 -16.23 -15.41
CA PRO A 206 1.44 -15.72 -15.94
C PRO A 206 2.29 -15.08 -14.84
N ARG A 207 3.62 -15.23 -14.95
CA ARG A 207 4.58 -14.51 -14.11
C ARG A 207 4.46 -13.00 -14.31
N VAL A 208 4.62 -12.24 -13.23
CA VAL A 208 4.59 -10.77 -13.22
C VAL A 208 5.92 -10.18 -12.76
N ASP A 209 6.09 -8.87 -12.99
CA ASP A 209 7.30 -8.13 -12.60
C ASP A 209 7.15 -7.46 -11.22
N VAL A 210 5.92 -7.11 -10.84
CA VAL A 210 5.60 -6.51 -9.54
C VAL A 210 4.27 -7.05 -9.02
N ILE A 211 4.18 -7.30 -7.71
CA ILE A 211 2.94 -7.72 -7.03
C ILE A 211 2.52 -6.64 -6.05
N CYS A 212 1.30 -6.15 -6.20
CA CYS A 212 0.70 -5.11 -5.37
C CYS A 212 -0.58 -5.58 -4.71
N GLY A 213 -0.96 -4.91 -3.64
CA GLY A 213 -2.22 -5.11 -2.93
C GLY A 213 -2.05 -5.60 -1.50
N PRO A 214 -3.03 -5.24 -0.63
CA PRO A 214 -3.06 -5.65 0.77
C PRO A 214 -3.45 -7.11 0.93
N GLY A 215 -3.16 -7.70 2.07
CA GLY A 215 -3.54 -9.07 2.37
C GLY A 215 -3.31 -9.43 3.84
N ASN A 216 -3.64 -10.66 4.20
CA ASN A 216 -3.41 -11.18 5.55
C ASN A 216 -1.90 -11.51 5.79
N ALA A 217 -1.57 -11.97 6.99
CA ALA A 217 -0.20 -12.30 7.38
C ALA A 217 0.49 -13.30 6.43
N TYR A 218 -0.25 -14.27 5.86
CA TYR A 218 0.30 -15.24 4.91
C TYR A 218 0.63 -14.58 3.55
N VAL A 219 -0.21 -13.67 3.07
CA VAL A 219 0.02 -12.90 1.84
C VAL A 219 1.22 -11.97 2.01
N MET A 220 1.31 -11.28 3.16
CA MET A 220 2.43 -10.39 3.45
C MET A 220 3.74 -11.16 3.58
N GLU A 221 3.71 -12.28 4.26
CA GLU A 221 4.88 -13.15 4.37
C GLU A 221 5.31 -13.72 3.01
N ALA A 222 4.36 -14.10 2.16
CA ALA A 222 4.65 -14.53 0.80
C ALA A 222 5.31 -13.41 -0.02
N LYS A 223 4.76 -12.18 0.03
CA LYS A 223 5.38 -11.01 -0.62
C LYS A 223 6.81 -10.78 -0.12
N ARG A 224 7.04 -10.89 1.20
CA ARG A 224 8.37 -10.76 1.79
C ARG A 224 9.35 -11.80 1.24
N GLN A 225 8.93 -13.06 1.12
CA GLN A 225 9.80 -14.15 0.66
C GLN A 225 10.07 -14.14 -0.84
N VAL A 226 9.15 -13.62 -1.66
CA VAL A 226 9.35 -13.52 -3.12
C VAL A 226 10.06 -12.22 -3.54
N TYR A 227 10.24 -11.26 -2.62
CA TYR A 227 10.96 -10.03 -2.92
C TYR A 227 12.39 -10.32 -3.38
N GLY A 228 12.78 -9.76 -4.53
CA GLY A 228 14.04 -10.08 -5.21
C GLY A 228 13.87 -11.05 -6.38
N VAL A 229 12.80 -11.88 -6.40
CA VAL A 229 12.36 -12.63 -7.58
C VAL A 229 11.37 -11.80 -8.40
N VAL A 230 10.53 -11.07 -7.70
CA VAL A 230 9.53 -10.14 -8.21
C VAL A 230 9.56 -8.87 -7.35
N GLY A 231 9.21 -7.71 -7.90
CA GLY A 231 9.00 -6.49 -7.12
C GLY A 231 7.72 -6.58 -6.28
N ILE A 232 7.64 -5.80 -5.20
CA ILE A 232 6.43 -5.63 -4.42
C ILE A 232 6.17 -4.14 -4.15
N ASP A 233 4.93 -3.77 -3.85
CA ASP A 233 4.57 -2.42 -3.38
C ASP A 233 5.12 -2.15 -1.98
N SER A 234 4.62 -2.87 -0.98
CA SER A 234 5.01 -2.76 0.42
C SER A 234 4.63 -4.02 1.21
N LEU A 235 5.10 -4.11 2.45
CA LEU A 235 4.63 -5.08 3.43
C LEU A 235 3.66 -4.36 4.37
N ALA A 236 2.35 -4.53 4.14
CA ALA A 236 1.32 -3.90 4.92
C ALA A 236 0.97 -4.77 6.14
N GLY A 237 1.00 -4.18 7.33
CA GLY A 237 0.45 -4.75 8.55
C GLY A 237 -1.04 -4.43 8.72
N PRO A 238 -1.58 -4.59 9.93
CA PRO A 238 -2.92 -4.15 10.27
C PRO A 238 -3.11 -2.65 10.05
N SER A 239 -4.33 -2.24 9.68
CA SER A 239 -4.64 -0.84 9.39
C SER A 239 -4.57 0.04 10.65
N GLU A 240 -4.17 1.29 10.47
CA GLU A 240 -3.94 2.27 11.54
C GLU A 240 -4.55 3.63 11.19
N VAL A 241 -5.20 4.28 12.17
CA VAL A 241 -5.54 5.70 12.09
C VAL A 241 -5.01 6.45 13.32
N LEU A 242 -4.51 7.66 13.10
CA LEU A 242 -4.26 8.65 14.13
C LEU A 242 -5.09 9.90 13.85
N VAL A 243 -6.01 10.21 14.74
CA VAL A 243 -6.80 11.44 14.69
C VAL A 243 -6.22 12.45 15.68
N VAL A 244 -5.87 13.64 15.21
CA VAL A 244 -5.47 14.78 16.05
C VAL A 244 -6.64 15.76 16.14
N ALA A 245 -7.13 16.03 17.35
CA ALA A 245 -8.34 16.79 17.58
C ALA A 245 -8.12 17.91 18.61
N ASP A 246 -8.38 19.16 18.21
CA ASP A 246 -8.42 20.29 19.14
C ASP A 246 -9.87 20.60 19.59
N ARG A 247 -10.05 21.68 20.34
CA ARG A 247 -11.36 22.14 20.84
C ARG A 247 -12.38 22.49 19.74
N THR A 248 -11.97 22.61 18.48
CA THR A 248 -12.86 22.89 17.35
C THR A 248 -13.40 21.61 16.72
N ALA A 249 -12.83 20.45 17.05
CA ALA A 249 -13.29 19.16 16.57
C ALA A 249 -14.68 18.80 17.14
N ARG A 250 -15.48 18.12 16.36
CA ARG A 250 -16.78 17.59 16.80
C ARG A 250 -16.61 16.17 17.30
N PRO A 251 -16.89 15.90 18.59
CA PRO A 251 -16.67 14.56 19.18
C PRO A 251 -17.37 13.43 18.42
N GLU A 252 -18.56 13.67 17.84
CA GLU A 252 -19.33 12.68 17.08
C GLU A 252 -18.63 12.30 15.77
N TRP A 253 -17.94 13.26 15.11
CA TRP A 253 -17.20 12.99 13.87
C TRP A 253 -15.93 12.21 14.16
N VAL A 254 -15.16 12.66 15.15
CA VAL A 254 -13.96 11.93 15.61
C VAL A 254 -14.32 10.49 16.02
N ALA A 255 -15.42 10.31 16.76
CA ALA A 255 -15.87 8.98 17.16
C ALA A 255 -16.27 8.11 15.98
N ALA A 256 -16.93 8.66 14.96
CA ALA A 256 -17.30 7.94 13.75
C ALA A 256 -16.05 7.48 12.97
N ASP A 257 -15.02 8.32 12.86
CA ASP A 257 -13.78 7.99 12.15
C ASP A 257 -12.97 6.91 12.88
N LEU A 258 -12.92 6.98 14.22
CA LEU A 258 -12.29 5.93 15.03
C LEU A 258 -13.05 4.60 14.94
N LEU A 259 -14.40 4.62 14.83
CA LEU A 259 -15.21 3.42 14.63
C LEU A 259 -15.04 2.83 13.23
N ALA A 260 -14.94 3.67 12.19
CA ALA A 260 -14.64 3.19 10.84
C ALA A 260 -13.32 2.40 10.79
N GLN A 261 -12.34 2.81 11.58
CA GLN A 261 -11.08 2.06 11.74
C GLN A 261 -11.30 0.70 12.44
N GLU A 262 -12.23 0.61 13.41
CA GLU A 262 -12.53 -0.65 14.09
C GLU A 262 -13.11 -1.71 13.15
N GLU A 263 -13.75 -1.34 12.05
CA GLU A 263 -14.33 -2.26 11.05
C GLU A 263 -13.26 -3.09 10.32
N HIS A 264 -12.00 -2.66 10.32
CA HIS A 264 -10.88 -3.44 9.77
C HIS A 264 -10.54 -4.70 10.61
N GLY A 265 -11.14 -4.88 11.77
CA GLY A 265 -11.09 -6.10 12.56
C GLY A 265 -9.89 -6.23 13.48
N MET A 266 -9.54 -7.49 13.81
CA MET A 266 -8.48 -7.77 14.77
C MET A 266 -7.11 -7.24 14.31
N GLY A 267 -6.44 -6.50 15.19
CA GLY A 267 -5.12 -5.90 14.93
C GLY A 267 -5.18 -4.46 14.44
N ALA A 268 -6.33 -3.97 13.97
CA ALA A 268 -6.51 -2.57 13.63
C ALA A 268 -6.26 -1.67 14.86
N SER A 269 -5.65 -0.51 14.64
CA SER A 269 -5.33 0.46 15.68
C SER A 269 -5.97 1.81 15.37
N ALA A 270 -6.73 2.34 16.33
CA ALA A 270 -7.31 3.66 16.28
C ALA A 270 -6.74 4.49 17.44
N VAL A 271 -6.11 5.61 17.12
CA VAL A 271 -5.42 6.46 18.09
C VAL A 271 -6.00 7.88 18.02
N LEU A 272 -6.35 8.43 19.17
CA LEU A 272 -6.74 9.83 19.34
C LEU A 272 -5.63 10.60 20.05
N MET A 273 -5.21 11.73 19.49
CA MET A 273 -4.45 12.76 20.21
C MET A 273 -5.33 14.00 20.36
N ALA A 274 -5.86 14.22 21.53
CA ALA A 274 -6.74 15.34 21.85
C ALA A 274 -5.99 16.50 22.52
N GLU A 275 -6.48 17.75 22.34
CA GLU A 275 -5.92 18.94 23.01
C GLU A 275 -6.07 18.87 24.54
N SER A 276 -7.06 18.10 25.04
CA SER A 276 -7.30 17.96 26.48
C SER A 276 -8.01 16.65 26.84
N GLU A 277 -7.94 16.27 28.11
CA GLU A 277 -8.68 15.13 28.65
C GLU A 277 -10.20 15.26 28.46
N ALA A 278 -10.75 16.48 28.61
CA ALA A 278 -12.17 16.72 28.39
C ALA A 278 -12.65 16.41 26.97
N ILE A 279 -11.80 16.58 25.94
CA ILE A 279 -12.09 16.18 24.57
C ILE A 279 -12.06 14.66 24.45
N CYS A 280 -11.09 13.98 25.08
CA CYS A 280 -11.07 12.51 25.15
C CYS A 280 -12.37 11.95 25.74
N ASP A 281 -12.84 12.53 26.86
CA ASP A 281 -14.10 12.13 27.53
C ASP A 281 -15.33 12.36 26.63
N SER A 282 -15.35 13.48 25.92
CA SER A 282 -16.44 13.82 24.99
C SER A 282 -16.49 12.83 23.80
N VAL A 283 -15.32 12.48 23.25
CA VAL A 283 -15.22 11.49 22.19
C VAL A 283 -15.58 10.10 22.71
N ALA A 284 -15.16 9.72 23.92
CA ALA A 284 -15.55 8.44 24.52
C ALA A 284 -17.07 8.33 24.71
N GLY A 285 -17.72 9.41 25.15
CA GLY A 285 -19.19 9.46 25.25
C GLY A 285 -19.88 9.32 23.87
N ALA A 286 -19.33 9.95 22.83
CA ALA A 286 -19.84 9.83 21.47
C ALA A 286 -19.63 8.40 20.89
N LEU A 287 -18.50 7.76 21.16
CA LEU A 287 -18.24 6.37 20.81
C LEU A 287 -19.27 5.43 21.44
N ASP A 288 -19.55 5.58 22.74
CA ASP A 288 -20.55 4.76 23.42
C ASP A 288 -21.96 4.97 22.84
N ALA A 289 -22.29 6.21 22.43
CA ALA A 289 -23.58 6.55 21.82
C ALA A 289 -23.73 5.97 20.38
N LEU A 290 -22.66 5.90 19.61
CA LEU A 290 -22.68 5.39 18.22
C LEU A 290 -22.60 3.86 18.14
N ARG A 291 -22.00 3.20 19.13
CA ARG A 291 -21.91 1.73 19.14
C ARG A 291 -23.25 1.09 19.38
N ALA A 292 -23.79 0.39 18.37
CA ALA A 292 -24.98 -0.43 18.49
C ALA A 292 -24.78 -1.73 19.29
N SER A 293 -23.52 -2.17 19.45
CA SER A 293 -23.10 -3.37 20.18
C SER A 293 -21.72 -3.15 20.80
N PRO A 294 -21.33 -3.87 21.89
CA PRO A 294 -19.98 -3.79 22.44
C PRO A 294 -18.94 -4.03 21.34
N GLY A 295 -18.00 -3.10 21.25
CA GLY A 295 -17.06 -2.95 20.14
C GLY A 295 -16.23 -4.18 19.80
N GLY A 296 -15.69 -4.15 18.56
CA GLY A 296 -14.79 -5.14 18.02
C GLY A 296 -13.45 -5.24 18.77
N ALA A 297 -12.59 -6.15 18.31
CA ALA A 297 -11.29 -6.43 18.91
C ALA A 297 -10.17 -5.43 18.51
N SER A 298 -10.52 -4.24 18.01
CA SER A 298 -9.56 -3.20 17.66
C SER A 298 -8.97 -2.53 18.90
N ARG A 299 -7.75 -1.99 18.76
CA ARG A 299 -7.06 -1.27 19.82
C ARG A 299 -7.38 0.21 19.71
N LEU A 300 -8.20 0.72 20.63
CA LEU A 300 -8.49 2.14 20.74
C LEU A 300 -7.65 2.75 21.89
N SER A 301 -6.87 3.77 21.57
CA SER A 301 -6.03 4.50 22.53
C SER A 301 -6.28 5.99 22.39
N ALA A 302 -6.31 6.71 23.52
CA ALA A 302 -6.48 8.16 23.54
C ALA A 302 -5.38 8.80 24.39
N PHE A 303 -4.85 9.91 23.89
CA PHE A 303 -3.82 10.71 24.56
C PHE A 303 -4.23 12.18 24.63
N TYR A 304 -3.73 12.86 25.67
CA TYR A 304 -3.79 14.30 25.82
C TYR A 304 -2.47 14.81 26.44
N PRO A 305 -2.10 16.10 26.30
CA PRO A 305 -0.85 16.63 26.84
C PRO A 305 -0.78 16.53 28.36
N ALA A 306 0.37 16.07 28.88
CA ALA A 306 0.67 16.19 30.30
C ALA A 306 0.82 17.68 30.70
N PRO A 307 0.66 18.04 32.00
CA PRO A 307 0.82 19.42 32.45
C PRO A 307 2.16 20.02 32.01
N GLY A 308 2.11 21.18 31.34
CA GLY A 308 3.29 21.89 30.86
C GLY A 308 3.73 21.54 29.42
N GLU A 309 3.12 20.54 28.80
CA GLU A 309 3.38 20.20 27.39
C GLU A 309 2.53 21.04 26.43
N ASP A 310 3.11 21.45 25.29
CA ASP A 310 2.39 22.08 24.20
C ASP A 310 1.70 21.02 23.31
N PHE A 311 0.41 21.21 23.07
CA PHE A 311 -0.40 20.25 22.32
C PHE A 311 0.10 20.03 20.90
N LEU A 312 0.38 21.12 20.15
CA LEU A 312 0.74 20.98 18.73
C LEU A 312 2.15 20.37 18.57
N GLU A 313 3.09 20.78 19.41
CA GLU A 313 4.44 20.21 19.41
C GLU A 313 4.42 18.72 19.80
N LEU A 314 3.60 18.34 20.76
CA LEU A 314 3.45 16.94 21.17
C LEU A 314 2.72 16.11 20.13
N ALA A 315 1.67 16.69 19.47
CA ALA A 315 0.99 16.04 18.35
C ALA A 315 1.96 15.76 17.20
N ILE A 316 2.81 16.73 16.81
CA ILE A 316 3.86 16.53 15.80
C ILE A 316 4.85 15.45 16.21
N ALA A 317 5.27 15.43 17.46
CA ALA A 317 6.17 14.40 18.00
C ALA A 317 5.53 13.00 17.91
N LEU A 318 4.27 12.87 18.33
CA LEU A 318 3.51 11.63 18.25
C LEU A 318 3.34 11.18 16.78
N ILE A 319 2.88 12.05 15.88
CA ILE A 319 2.71 11.75 14.46
C ILE A 319 4.00 11.18 13.85
N ASN A 320 5.11 11.92 14.01
CA ASN A 320 6.38 11.53 13.36
C ASN A 320 7.03 10.30 14.01
N THR A 321 6.74 9.99 15.28
CA THR A 321 7.22 8.79 15.95
C THR A 321 6.35 7.58 15.60
N TYR A 322 5.03 7.76 15.61
CA TYR A 322 4.09 6.70 15.28
C TYR A 322 4.10 6.41 13.77
N ALA A 323 4.24 7.44 12.93
CA ALA A 323 4.19 7.34 11.47
C ALA A 323 2.97 6.52 11.00
N PRO A 324 1.74 7.03 11.24
CA PRO A 324 0.51 6.29 10.99
C PRO A 324 0.28 6.02 9.51
N GLU A 325 -0.51 4.99 9.22
CA GLU A 325 -1.07 4.75 7.89
C GLU A 325 -1.97 5.91 7.46
N HIS A 326 -2.99 6.22 8.29
CA HIS A 326 -3.90 7.34 8.09
C HIS A 326 -3.71 8.37 9.19
N LEU A 327 -3.60 9.64 8.80
CA LEU A 327 -3.51 10.77 9.71
C LEU A 327 -4.64 11.75 9.44
N GLU A 328 -5.52 11.96 10.39
CA GLU A 328 -6.54 13.02 10.34
C GLU A 328 -6.16 14.19 11.22
N LEU A 329 -6.22 15.41 10.66
CA LEU A 329 -5.95 16.65 11.37
C LEU A 329 -7.26 17.43 11.55
N GLN A 330 -8.03 17.09 12.59
CA GLN A 330 -9.29 17.73 12.94
C GLN A 330 -9.03 18.90 13.92
N VAL A 331 -8.31 19.89 13.45
CA VAL A 331 -7.86 21.07 14.21
C VAL A 331 -8.24 22.36 13.49
N ALA A 332 -8.21 23.50 14.21
CA ALA A 332 -8.55 24.82 13.66
C ALA A 332 -7.63 25.23 12.48
N ASP A 333 -6.33 24.92 12.56
CA ASP A 333 -5.37 25.16 11.48
C ASP A 333 -4.67 23.86 11.04
N PRO A 334 -5.33 23.02 10.23
CA PRO A 334 -4.76 21.78 9.78
C PRO A 334 -3.56 21.97 8.83
N ARG A 335 -3.50 23.09 8.09
CA ARG A 335 -2.40 23.38 7.17
C ARG A 335 -1.14 23.82 7.91
N GLY A 336 -1.29 24.57 9.01
CA GLY A 336 -0.17 24.92 9.88
C GLY A 336 0.45 23.67 10.51
N LEU A 337 -0.39 22.79 11.09
CA LEU A 337 0.08 21.55 11.68
C LEU A 337 0.73 20.60 10.63
N PHE A 338 0.14 20.54 9.44
CA PHE A 338 0.66 19.72 8.31
C PHE A 338 2.12 20.02 7.98
N THR A 339 2.59 21.26 8.14
CA THR A 339 3.99 21.63 7.84
C THR A 339 5.02 20.89 8.71
N GLY A 340 4.61 20.43 9.89
CA GLY A 340 5.47 19.65 10.81
C GLY A 340 5.41 18.14 10.59
N VAL A 341 4.48 17.64 9.78
CA VAL A 341 4.31 16.20 9.49
C VAL A 341 5.37 15.73 8.50
N ARG A 342 6.13 14.72 8.89
CA ARG A 342 7.16 14.09 8.05
C ARG A 342 6.88 12.65 7.71
N SER A 343 6.05 11.97 8.49
CA SER A 343 5.85 10.54 8.39
C SER A 343 4.37 10.19 8.59
N ALA A 344 3.64 10.02 7.50
CA ALA A 344 2.28 9.48 7.46
C ALA A 344 2.02 8.89 6.07
N GLY A 345 1.21 7.84 5.99
CA GLY A 345 0.85 7.23 4.70
C GLY A 345 -0.09 8.13 3.91
N ALA A 346 -1.24 8.50 4.48
CA ALA A 346 -2.16 9.48 3.92
C ALA A 346 -2.52 10.53 4.98
N ILE A 347 -2.76 11.78 4.55
CA ILE A 347 -3.03 12.91 5.46
C ILE A 347 -4.34 13.59 5.05
N PHE A 348 -5.26 13.67 5.99
CA PHE A 348 -6.60 14.21 5.82
C PHE A 348 -6.71 15.54 6.58
N LEU A 349 -6.97 16.64 5.86
CA LEU A 349 -6.88 18.00 6.40
C LEU A 349 -8.25 18.57 6.69
N GLY A 350 -8.51 18.83 7.96
CA GLY A 350 -9.71 19.52 8.45
C GLY A 350 -10.88 18.58 8.74
N HIS A 351 -11.88 19.15 9.41
CA HIS A 351 -13.01 18.43 10.00
C HIS A 351 -13.92 17.71 8.99
N LEU A 352 -13.94 18.14 7.72
CA LEU A 352 -14.81 17.57 6.67
C LEU A 352 -14.13 16.47 5.85
N THR A 353 -12.96 16.02 6.26
CA THR A 353 -12.14 15.12 5.46
C THR A 353 -11.82 13.85 6.25
N PRO A 354 -12.79 12.94 6.47
CA PRO A 354 -12.54 11.66 7.11
C PRO A 354 -11.76 10.71 6.18
N THR A 355 -11.05 9.75 6.75
CA THR A 355 -10.33 8.69 6.06
C THR A 355 -11.16 8.01 4.98
N ALA A 356 -12.45 7.76 5.24
CA ALA A 356 -13.34 7.08 4.31
C ALA A 356 -13.43 7.73 2.92
N PHE A 357 -13.30 9.06 2.79
CA PHE A 357 -13.25 9.68 1.46
C PHE A 357 -11.99 9.27 0.68
N GLY A 358 -10.84 9.17 1.35
CA GLY A 358 -9.60 8.69 0.74
C GLY A 358 -9.67 7.24 0.33
N ASP A 359 -10.29 6.41 1.15
CA ASP A 359 -10.41 4.97 0.91
C ASP A 359 -11.32 4.62 -0.28
N TYR A 360 -12.27 5.51 -0.62
CA TYR A 360 -13.25 5.21 -1.67
C TYR A 360 -13.23 6.17 -2.85
N VAL A 361 -13.45 7.47 -2.64
CA VAL A 361 -13.86 8.33 -3.76
C VAL A 361 -13.05 9.61 -3.96
N ALA A 362 -12.21 10.02 -3.01
CA ALA A 362 -11.46 11.27 -3.13
C ALA A 362 -10.39 11.26 -4.22
N GLY A 363 -9.81 10.08 -4.51
CA GLY A 363 -8.86 9.90 -5.59
C GLY A 363 -7.43 9.56 -5.16
N SER A 364 -7.07 9.78 -3.88
CA SER A 364 -5.82 9.23 -3.33
C SER A 364 -5.88 7.70 -3.25
N ASN A 365 -4.72 7.06 -3.06
CA ASN A 365 -4.66 5.61 -2.96
C ASN A 365 -4.79 5.14 -1.51
N HIS A 366 -5.54 4.06 -1.29
CA HIS A 366 -5.71 3.46 0.02
C HIS A 366 -4.74 2.29 0.30
N VAL A 367 -3.88 1.94 -0.64
CA VAL A 367 -2.80 0.96 -0.40
C VAL A 367 -1.62 1.71 0.19
N LEU A 368 -1.55 1.73 1.50
CA LEU A 368 -0.70 2.62 2.29
C LEU A 368 0.34 1.84 3.09
N PRO A 369 1.46 2.47 3.45
CA PRO A 369 2.42 1.88 4.37
C PRO A 369 1.88 1.88 5.80
N THR A 370 1.86 0.73 6.45
CA THR A 370 1.41 0.51 7.83
C THR A 370 2.58 0.21 8.76
N GLY A 371 2.33 0.03 10.05
CA GLY A 371 3.35 -0.42 11.00
C GLY A 371 4.52 0.55 11.17
N GLY A 372 4.32 1.84 10.88
CA GLY A 372 5.38 2.85 10.91
C GLY A 372 6.27 2.87 9.66
N ALA A 373 5.92 2.10 8.63
CA ALA A 373 6.67 2.09 7.38
C ALA A 373 6.59 3.42 6.62
N ALA A 374 5.62 4.30 6.93
CA ALA A 374 5.55 5.65 6.37
C ALA A 374 6.79 6.52 6.60
N ARG A 375 7.73 6.08 7.44
CA ARG A 375 9.06 6.72 7.62
C ARG A 375 10.01 6.47 6.45
N PHE A 376 9.80 5.43 5.65
CA PHE A 376 10.70 5.02 4.55
C PHE A 376 9.98 4.44 3.34
N SER A 377 8.68 4.26 3.40
CA SER A 377 7.85 3.75 2.31
C SER A 377 6.75 4.74 1.95
N SER A 378 6.26 4.68 0.72
CA SER A 378 5.21 5.55 0.20
C SER A 378 3.94 4.75 -0.10
N PRO A 379 2.79 5.41 -0.24
CA PRO A 379 1.58 4.82 -0.82
C PRO A 379 1.84 4.18 -2.19
N LEU A 380 0.99 3.25 -2.57
CA LEU A 380 0.98 2.73 -3.94
C LEU A 380 0.81 3.88 -4.92
N SER A 381 1.70 3.96 -5.89
CA SER A 381 1.77 5.07 -6.83
C SER A 381 2.19 4.60 -8.22
N VAL A 382 2.15 5.48 -9.20
CA VAL A 382 2.67 5.25 -10.54
C VAL A 382 4.12 4.77 -10.50
N ASN A 383 4.92 5.30 -9.59
CA ASN A 383 6.34 4.93 -9.45
C ASN A 383 6.56 3.47 -9.05
N THR A 384 5.59 2.83 -8.40
CA THR A 384 5.66 1.39 -8.04
C THR A 384 5.72 0.52 -9.29
N PHE A 385 5.12 0.98 -10.39
CA PHE A 385 5.02 0.26 -11.66
C PHE A 385 6.05 0.74 -12.70
N MET A 386 6.95 1.64 -12.32
CA MET A 386 7.95 2.20 -13.23
C MET A 386 9.37 1.81 -12.83
N ARG A 387 10.20 1.60 -13.83
CA ARG A 387 11.64 1.46 -13.69
C ARG A 387 12.31 2.68 -14.32
N ARG A 388 13.29 3.22 -13.64
CA ARG A 388 14.14 4.27 -14.20
C ARG A 388 15.49 3.68 -14.62
N SER A 389 15.96 4.08 -15.79
CA SER A 389 17.32 3.78 -16.27
C SER A 389 18.04 5.08 -16.53
N SER A 390 19.27 5.20 -16.01
CA SER A 390 20.19 6.24 -16.41
C SER A 390 20.85 5.85 -17.73
N TYR A 391 21.12 6.82 -18.57
CA TYR A 391 21.97 6.64 -19.75
C TYR A 391 23.03 7.72 -19.80
N VAL A 392 24.14 7.38 -20.44
CA VAL A 392 25.30 8.25 -20.63
C VAL A 392 25.71 8.14 -22.08
N GLU A 393 25.86 9.28 -22.75
CA GLU A 393 26.42 9.37 -24.09
C GLU A 393 27.68 10.28 -24.02
N MET A 394 28.75 9.82 -24.67
CA MET A 394 30.04 10.53 -24.67
C MET A 394 30.40 10.87 -26.10
N ASP A 395 30.76 12.14 -26.34
CA ASP A 395 31.48 12.52 -27.56
C ASP A 395 33.00 12.38 -27.37
N ALA A 396 33.75 12.59 -28.43
CA ALA A 396 35.21 12.48 -28.40
C ALA A 396 35.88 13.46 -27.42
N GLU A 397 35.31 14.65 -27.27
CA GLU A 397 35.84 15.67 -26.35
C GLU A 397 35.58 15.26 -24.89
N ALA A 398 34.39 14.81 -24.58
CA ALA A 398 34.06 14.28 -23.24
C ALA A 398 34.96 13.08 -22.87
N VAL A 399 35.18 12.15 -23.80
CA VAL A 399 36.10 11.02 -23.60
C VAL A 399 37.52 11.54 -23.30
N ARG A 400 38.02 12.50 -24.08
CA ARG A 400 39.35 13.07 -23.88
C ARG A 400 39.51 13.72 -22.50
N LEU A 401 38.48 14.44 -22.05
CA LEU A 401 38.51 15.18 -20.77
C LEU A 401 38.31 14.23 -19.56
N LEU A 402 37.50 13.19 -19.69
CA LEU A 402 37.15 12.32 -18.56
C LEU A 402 38.01 11.06 -18.42
N THR A 403 38.79 10.69 -19.44
CA THR A 403 39.70 9.53 -19.34
C THR A 403 40.80 9.70 -18.28
N PRO A 404 41.48 10.86 -18.12
CA PRO A 404 42.53 11.00 -17.12
C PRO A 404 42.02 10.80 -15.66
N PRO A 405 40.96 11.44 -15.20
CA PRO A 405 40.43 11.21 -13.86
C PRO A 405 39.91 9.78 -13.69
N LEU A 406 39.25 9.18 -14.69
CA LEU A 406 38.81 7.80 -14.66
C LEU A 406 39.99 6.84 -14.45
N ALA A 407 41.05 6.98 -15.23
CA ALA A 407 42.24 6.14 -15.14
C ALA A 407 42.86 6.18 -13.73
N ARG A 408 42.94 7.34 -13.10
CA ARG A 408 43.45 7.48 -11.73
C ARG A 408 42.57 6.77 -10.69
N LEU A 409 41.24 6.89 -10.82
CA LEU A 409 40.30 6.22 -9.93
C LEU A 409 40.38 4.70 -10.12
N ALA A 410 40.36 4.23 -11.36
CA ALA A 410 40.45 2.80 -11.68
C ALA A 410 41.75 2.18 -11.15
N ASP A 411 42.88 2.90 -11.27
CA ASP A 411 44.16 2.44 -10.72
C ASP A 411 44.13 2.39 -9.18
N SER A 412 43.53 3.39 -8.54
CA SER A 412 43.44 3.40 -7.06
C SER A 412 42.57 2.27 -6.50
N GLU A 413 41.60 1.78 -7.27
CA GLU A 413 40.73 0.68 -6.93
C GLU A 413 41.23 -0.67 -7.44
N GLY A 414 42.33 -0.72 -8.18
CA GLY A 414 42.93 -1.96 -8.73
C GLY A 414 42.23 -2.49 -9.99
N PHE A 415 41.40 -1.66 -10.67
CA PHE A 415 40.63 -2.05 -11.87
C PHE A 415 41.32 -1.66 -13.18
N SER A 416 42.45 -2.29 -13.51
CA SER A 416 43.25 -1.96 -14.70
C SER A 416 42.49 -2.03 -16.03
N PHE A 417 41.55 -2.95 -16.18
CA PHE A 417 40.73 -3.04 -17.40
C PHE A 417 39.69 -1.94 -17.54
N HIS A 418 39.21 -1.33 -16.44
CA HIS A 418 38.39 -0.12 -16.50
C HIS A 418 39.19 1.05 -17.09
N ARG A 419 40.44 1.21 -16.66
CA ARG A 419 41.37 2.19 -17.25
C ARG A 419 41.56 1.96 -18.74
N VAL A 420 41.98 0.75 -19.12
CA VAL A 420 42.22 0.38 -20.52
C VAL A 420 40.98 0.63 -21.38
N SER A 421 39.78 0.28 -20.85
CA SER A 421 38.52 0.51 -21.57
C SER A 421 38.26 1.97 -21.92
N ALA A 422 38.68 2.92 -21.09
CA ALA A 422 38.57 4.34 -21.40
C ALA A 422 39.69 4.81 -22.32
N GLU A 423 40.95 4.41 -22.07
CA GLU A 423 42.14 4.84 -22.81
C GLU A 423 42.09 4.47 -24.30
N VAL A 424 41.59 3.25 -24.64
CA VAL A 424 41.46 2.80 -26.04
C VAL A 424 40.41 3.59 -26.87
N ARG A 425 39.62 4.45 -26.23
CA ARG A 425 38.61 5.30 -26.86
C ARG A 425 39.02 6.75 -26.96
N ARG A 426 40.22 7.09 -26.44
CA ARG A 426 40.70 8.49 -26.35
C ARG A 426 41.29 8.97 -27.65
N ASP A 427 41.83 8.05 -28.45
CA ASP A 427 42.47 8.29 -29.76
C ASP A 427 41.44 8.08 -30.88
#